data_a490954a7982bf473ce354930136cffa
#
_entry.id   a490954a7982bf473ce354930136cffa
#
_cell.length_a   1.000
_cell.length_b   1.000
_cell.length_c   1.000
_cell.angle_alpha   90.00
_cell.angle_beta   90.00
_cell.angle_gamma   90.00
#
_symmetry.space_group_name_H-M   'P 1'
#
loop_
_entity.id
_entity.type
_entity.pdbx_description
1 polymer ?
#
loop_
_entity_poly.entity_id
_entity_poly.type
_entity_poly.pdbx_seq_one_letter_code
_entity_poly.pdbx_strand_id
1 'polypeptide(L)'
;MLEMIQALDEAALLWIQEWLRCPVLDTFFSAFTQLGNAGLVWLVVSGGMLLFPKTRRAGFWALVAMLFGLLCTNIVLKHLVGRVRPWLVVEGLTRLVAEHDPNSFPSGHTCAAFAAGATWARYAKKRWLKGLCIAQAVLMGFSRLYVGVHFPSDVLVGCAVGLSC
;
A
#
# COMPACT_ATOMS: atom_id res chain seq x y z
N MET A 1 14.49 11.53 17.84
CA MET A 1 14.39 10.50 16.77
C MET A 1 12.99 10.46 16.14
N LEU A 2 11.91 10.32 16.90
CA LEU A 2 10.52 10.32 16.34
C LEU A 2 10.19 11.65 15.66
N GLU A 3 10.50 12.78 16.25
CA GLU A 3 10.31 14.12 15.67
C GLU A 3 11.06 14.29 14.33
N MET A 4 12.27 13.76 14.23
CA MET A 4 13.04 13.80 12.99
C MET A 4 12.40 12.95 11.89
N ILE A 5 11.86 11.76 12.22
CA ILE A 5 11.13 10.94 11.26
C ILE A 5 9.86 11.67 10.80
N GLN A 6 9.14 12.29 11.73
CA GLN A 6 7.94 13.06 11.40
C GLN A 6 8.25 14.22 10.47
N ALA A 7 9.30 15.00 10.76
CA ALA A 7 9.71 16.11 9.89
C ALA A 7 10.13 15.66 8.48
N LEU A 8 10.82 14.51 8.35
CA LEU A 8 11.17 13.93 7.06
C LEU A 8 9.91 13.44 6.29
N ASP A 9 8.99 12.81 7.01
CA ASP A 9 7.72 12.34 6.45
C ASP A 9 6.88 13.52 5.88
N GLU A 10 6.78 14.61 6.62
CA GLU A 10 6.05 15.82 6.22
C GLU A 10 6.72 16.50 5.02
N ALA A 11 8.04 16.72 5.09
CA ALA A 11 8.81 17.32 4.01
C ALA A 11 8.69 16.52 2.70
N ALA A 12 8.73 15.18 2.77
CA ALA A 12 8.57 14.33 1.60
C ALA A 12 7.17 14.45 0.98
N LEU A 13 6.11 14.54 1.79
CA LEU A 13 4.74 14.68 1.26
C LEU A 13 4.54 16.06 0.61
N LEU A 14 5.01 17.13 1.24
CA LEU A 14 4.93 18.47 0.67
C LEU A 14 5.74 18.56 -0.62
N TRP A 15 6.93 17.95 -0.67
CA TRP A 15 7.73 17.87 -1.90
C TRP A 15 6.98 17.13 -3.03
N ILE A 16 6.35 15.98 -2.73
CA ILE A 16 5.54 15.26 -3.72
C ILE A 16 4.40 16.14 -4.23
N GLN A 17 3.71 16.86 -3.34
CA GLN A 17 2.61 17.74 -3.69
C GLN A 17 3.07 18.89 -4.58
N GLU A 18 4.18 19.52 -4.27
CA GLU A 18 4.68 20.71 -4.97
C GLU A 18 5.28 20.37 -6.34
N TRP A 19 6.04 19.27 -6.42
CA TRP A 19 6.85 19.00 -7.60
C TRP A 19 6.32 17.90 -8.53
N LEU A 20 5.51 16.97 -8.01
CA LEU A 20 5.06 15.83 -8.81
C LEU A 20 3.58 15.90 -9.19
N ARG A 21 2.75 16.67 -8.46
CA ARG A 21 1.32 16.74 -8.77
C ARG A 21 1.07 17.53 -10.05
N CYS A 22 0.28 16.91 -10.92
CA CYS A 22 -0.26 17.54 -12.11
C CYS A 22 -1.59 16.85 -12.49
N PRO A 23 -2.49 17.51 -13.25
CA PRO A 23 -3.84 16.99 -13.51
C PRO A 23 -3.88 15.57 -14.08
N VAL A 24 -2.90 15.20 -14.91
CA VAL A 24 -2.82 13.86 -15.52
C VAL A 24 -2.47 12.81 -14.46
N LEU A 25 -1.44 13.05 -13.64
CA LEU A 25 -1.02 12.13 -12.59
C LEU A 25 -2.01 12.11 -11.43
N ASP A 26 -2.66 13.23 -11.12
CA ASP A 26 -3.70 13.31 -10.09
C ASP A 26 -4.89 12.39 -10.45
N THR A 27 -5.34 12.46 -11.71
CA THR A 27 -6.39 11.57 -12.21
C THR A 27 -5.95 10.11 -12.19
N PHE A 28 -4.72 9.84 -12.67
CA PHE A 28 -4.18 8.48 -12.70
C PHE A 28 -4.06 7.87 -11.30
N PHE A 29 -3.36 8.55 -10.37
CA PHE A 29 -3.13 8.01 -9.04
C PHE A 29 -4.40 7.96 -8.19
N SER A 30 -5.34 8.91 -8.38
CA SER A 30 -6.64 8.84 -7.72
C SER A 30 -7.46 7.63 -8.16
N ALA A 31 -7.46 7.29 -9.44
CA ALA A 31 -8.11 6.09 -9.95
C ALA A 31 -7.36 4.81 -9.55
N PHE A 32 -6.02 4.81 -9.71
CA PHE A 32 -5.18 3.65 -9.42
C PHE A 32 -5.25 3.22 -7.95
N THR A 33 -5.18 4.17 -7.02
CA THR A 33 -5.22 3.85 -5.58
C THR A 33 -6.54 3.21 -5.16
N GLN A 34 -7.65 3.50 -5.85
CA GLN A 34 -8.96 2.90 -5.56
C GLN A 34 -9.00 1.40 -5.88
N LEU A 35 -8.19 0.91 -6.82
CA LEU A 35 -8.06 -0.52 -7.09
C LEU A 35 -7.58 -1.30 -5.86
N GLY A 36 -6.87 -0.62 -4.96
CA GLY A 36 -6.41 -1.19 -3.69
C GLY A 36 -7.41 -1.17 -2.56
N ASN A 37 -8.60 -0.56 -2.73
CA ASN A 37 -9.61 -0.50 -1.68
C ASN A 37 -10.01 -1.90 -1.23
N ALA A 38 -10.01 -2.12 0.10
CA ALA A 38 -10.24 -3.43 0.72
C ALA A 38 -9.35 -4.58 0.18
N GLY A 39 -8.26 -4.26 -0.51
CA GLY A 39 -7.40 -5.27 -1.16
C GLY A 39 -8.05 -5.96 -2.37
N LEU A 40 -9.13 -5.39 -2.92
CA LEU A 40 -10.03 -6.06 -3.86
C LEU A 40 -9.32 -6.63 -5.09
N VAL A 41 -8.45 -5.86 -5.74
CA VAL A 41 -7.75 -6.32 -6.94
C VAL A 41 -6.89 -7.56 -6.66
N TRP A 42 -6.18 -7.59 -5.54
CA TRP A 42 -5.34 -8.73 -5.16
C TRP A 42 -6.19 -9.93 -4.71
N LEU A 43 -7.32 -9.70 -4.05
CA LEU A 43 -8.28 -10.75 -3.70
C LEU A 43 -8.86 -11.40 -4.95
N VAL A 44 -9.30 -10.61 -5.92
CA VAL A 44 -9.87 -11.11 -7.19
C VAL A 44 -8.83 -11.89 -7.99
N VAL A 45 -7.62 -11.34 -8.15
CA VAL A 45 -6.54 -12.01 -8.89
C VAL A 45 -6.12 -13.30 -8.19
N SER A 46 -5.88 -13.28 -6.87
CA SER A 46 -5.48 -14.47 -6.11
C SER A 46 -6.60 -15.52 -6.09
N GLY A 47 -7.86 -15.11 -5.96
CA GLY A 47 -9.02 -15.99 -6.07
C GLY A 47 -9.13 -16.63 -7.45
N GLY A 48 -8.98 -15.85 -8.52
CA GLY A 48 -8.94 -16.35 -9.89
C GLY A 48 -7.81 -17.35 -10.13
N MET A 49 -6.64 -17.14 -9.51
CA MET A 49 -5.51 -18.08 -9.59
C MET A 49 -5.81 -19.46 -8.99
N LEU A 50 -6.77 -19.57 -8.07
CA LEU A 50 -7.19 -20.86 -7.50
C LEU A 50 -7.83 -21.78 -8.54
N LEU A 51 -8.47 -21.23 -9.58
CA LEU A 51 -9.14 -21.97 -10.62
C LEU A 51 -8.18 -22.74 -11.55
N PHE A 52 -6.89 -22.36 -11.54
CA PHE A 52 -5.91 -22.95 -12.45
C PHE A 52 -4.88 -23.79 -11.69
N PRO A 53 -4.67 -25.07 -12.04
CA PRO A 53 -3.74 -25.96 -11.33
C PRO A 53 -2.29 -25.44 -11.24
N LYS A 54 -1.86 -24.64 -12.24
CA LYS A 54 -0.48 -24.08 -12.30
C LYS A 54 -0.26 -22.93 -11.33
N THR A 55 -1.31 -22.20 -10.95
CA THR A 55 -1.22 -20.96 -10.14
C THR A 55 -1.92 -21.07 -8.80
N ARG A 56 -2.73 -22.11 -8.56
CA ARG A 56 -3.54 -22.24 -7.34
C ARG A 56 -2.77 -22.13 -6.03
N ARG A 57 -1.52 -22.65 -6.00
CA ARG A 57 -0.67 -22.53 -4.81
C ARG A 57 -0.28 -21.09 -4.53
N ALA A 58 0.08 -20.34 -5.59
CA ALA A 58 0.40 -18.91 -5.45
C ALA A 58 -0.82 -18.10 -5.01
N GLY A 59 -2.00 -18.36 -5.60
CA GLY A 59 -3.24 -17.71 -5.20
C GLY A 59 -3.61 -17.99 -3.74
N PHE A 60 -3.54 -19.26 -3.33
CA PHE A 60 -3.85 -19.65 -1.94
C PHE A 60 -2.93 -18.94 -0.93
N TRP A 61 -1.62 -19.05 -1.12
CA TRP A 61 -0.67 -18.42 -0.19
C TRP A 61 -0.72 -16.90 -0.21
N ALA A 62 -1.07 -16.28 -1.36
CA ALA A 62 -1.30 -14.85 -1.41
C ALA A 62 -2.51 -14.43 -0.57
N LEU A 63 -3.62 -15.17 -0.62
CA LEU A 63 -4.80 -14.91 0.22
C LEU A 63 -4.47 -15.07 1.71
N VAL A 64 -3.71 -16.11 2.08
CA VAL A 64 -3.25 -16.33 3.47
C VAL A 64 -2.36 -15.17 3.92
N ALA A 65 -1.38 -14.77 3.11
CA ALA A 65 -0.49 -13.65 3.41
C ALA A 65 -1.27 -12.33 3.58
N MET A 66 -2.24 -12.07 2.68
CA MET A 66 -3.10 -10.88 2.79
C MET A 66 -3.96 -10.89 4.06
N LEU A 67 -4.50 -12.04 4.44
CA LEU A 67 -5.27 -12.17 5.69
C LEU A 67 -4.39 -11.87 6.91
N PHE A 68 -3.19 -12.44 6.95
CA PHE A 68 -2.21 -12.15 8.03
C PHE A 68 -1.84 -10.67 8.06
N GLY A 69 -1.54 -10.09 6.89
CA GLY A 69 -1.26 -8.66 6.75
C GLY A 69 -2.41 -7.79 7.25
N LEU A 70 -3.66 -8.12 6.91
CA LEU A 70 -4.85 -7.42 7.38
C LEU A 70 -4.96 -7.46 8.91
N LEU A 71 -4.79 -8.64 9.52
CA LEU A 71 -4.83 -8.80 10.97
C LEU A 71 -3.73 -7.96 11.63
N CYS A 72 -2.49 -8.07 11.16
CA CYS A 72 -1.37 -7.32 11.71
C CYS A 72 -1.54 -5.81 11.55
N THR A 73 -1.90 -5.33 10.36
CA THR A 73 -1.97 -3.89 10.09
C THR A 73 -3.25 -3.27 10.63
N ASN A 74 -4.41 -3.77 10.23
CA ASN A 74 -5.67 -3.06 10.50
C ASN A 74 -6.25 -3.37 11.89
N ILE A 75 -5.99 -4.55 12.45
CA ILE A 75 -6.52 -4.91 13.77
C ILE A 75 -5.51 -4.61 14.87
N VAL A 76 -4.23 -4.97 14.70
CA VAL A 76 -3.24 -4.82 15.76
C VAL A 76 -2.55 -3.44 15.70
N LEU A 77 -1.72 -3.22 14.69
CA LEU A 77 -0.82 -2.06 14.66
C LEU A 77 -1.58 -0.72 14.57
N LYS A 78 -2.66 -0.67 13.80
CA LYS A 78 -3.45 0.55 13.62
C LYS A 78 -4.06 1.05 14.93
N HIS A 79 -4.57 0.14 15.76
CA HIS A 79 -5.13 0.49 17.07
C HIS A 79 -4.06 0.77 18.12
N LEU A 80 -2.91 0.09 18.05
CA LEU A 80 -1.82 0.31 19.00
C LEU A 80 -1.13 1.65 18.80
N VAL A 81 -0.93 2.09 17.54
CA VAL A 81 -0.18 3.31 17.24
C VAL A 81 -1.10 4.55 17.17
N GLY A 82 -2.28 4.42 16.55
CA GLY A 82 -3.27 5.49 16.47
C GLY A 82 -2.77 6.77 15.79
N ARG A 83 -1.81 6.66 14.83
CA ARG A 83 -1.21 7.83 14.16
C ARG A 83 -2.26 8.55 13.31
N VAL A 84 -2.41 9.83 13.51
CA VAL A 84 -3.31 10.69 12.74
C VAL A 84 -2.84 10.81 11.29
N ARG A 85 -3.78 10.94 10.37
CA ARG A 85 -3.51 11.08 8.92
C ARG A 85 -2.82 12.39 8.57
N PRO A 86 -1.93 12.39 7.53
CA PRO A 86 -1.14 13.55 7.18
C PRO A 86 -1.96 14.80 6.84
N TRP A 87 -3.04 14.68 6.07
CA TRP A 87 -3.87 15.84 5.70
C TRP A 87 -4.60 16.51 6.87
N LEU A 88 -4.62 15.89 8.06
CA LEU A 88 -5.23 16.46 9.27
C LEU A 88 -4.23 17.25 10.11
N VAL A 89 -2.93 17.03 9.93
CA VAL A 89 -1.88 17.58 10.80
C VAL A 89 -0.78 18.33 10.06
N VAL A 90 -0.61 18.09 8.76
CA VAL A 90 0.40 18.78 7.94
C VAL A 90 -0.22 19.99 7.27
N GLU A 91 0.22 21.18 7.66
CA GLU A 91 -0.28 22.44 7.11
C GLU A 91 0.01 22.51 5.59
N GLY A 92 -0.97 22.92 4.81
CA GLY A 92 -0.85 23.05 3.35
C GLY A 92 -0.97 21.74 2.58
N LEU A 93 -0.97 20.56 3.22
CA LEU A 93 -1.14 19.29 2.53
C LEU A 93 -2.60 19.02 2.19
N THR A 94 -2.86 18.71 0.93
CA THR A 94 -4.20 18.36 0.44
C THR A 94 -4.26 16.88 0.05
N ARG A 95 -5.37 16.21 0.34
CA ARG A 95 -5.64 14.85 -0.13
C ARG A 95 -6.40 14.87 -1.46
N LEU A 96 -6.12 13.91 -2.35
CA LEU A 96 -6.81 13.77 -3.63
C LEU A 96 -7.96 12.76 -3.60
N VAL A 97 -8.07 11.93 -2.56
CA VAL A 97 -9.11 10.90 -2.43
C VAL A 97 -9.75 10.95 -1.05
N ALA A 98 -11.00 10.52 -0.98
CA ALA A 98 -11.69 10.36 0.31
C ALA A 98 -11.09 9.17 1.08
N GLU A 99 -10.86 9.38 2.37
CA GLU A 99 -10.42 8.34 3.30
C GLU A 99 -11.19 8.54 4.61
N HIS A 100 -11.85 7.50 5.09
CA HIS A 100 -12.73 7.59 6.26
C HIS A 100 -12.07 7.20 7.57
N ASP A 101 -11.06 6.33 7.51
CA ASP A 101 -10.34 5.90 8.70
C ASP A 101 -9.35 6.97 9.15
N PRO A 102 -9.45 7.49 10.36
CA PRO A 102 -8.59 8.57 10.86
C PRO A 102 -7.14 8.13 11.10
N ASN A 103 -6.88 6.83 11.24
CA ASN A 103 -5.56 6.30 11.55
C ASN A 103 -4.76 6.00 10.29
N SER A 104 -3.53 6.53 10.23
CA SER A 104 -2.66 6.37 9.06
C SER A 104 -1.76 5.14 9.13
N PHE A 105 -1.25 4.79 10.30
CA PHE A 105 -0.19 3.80 10.47
C PHE A 105 -0.72 2.40 10.79
N PRO A 106 -0.16 1.37 10.16
CA PRO A 106 0.58 1.39 8.91
C PRO A 106 -0.35 1.37 7.69
N SER A 107 0.21 1.51 6.47
CA SER A 107 -0.58 1.47 5.23
C SER A 107 -1.08 0.07 4.89
N GLY A 108 -2.38 -0.17 5.04
CA GLY A 108 -3.01 -1.44 4.69
C GLY A 108 -2.99 -1.75 3.18
N HIS A 109 -3.16 -0.72 2.32
CA HIS A 109 -3.04 -0.87 0.86
C HIS A 109 -1.66 -1.38 0.46
N THR A 110 -0.61 -0.78 1.03
CA THR A 110 0.77 -1.20 0.77
C THR A 110 1.02 -2.60 1.28
N CYS A 111 0.56 -2.93 2.48
CA CYS A 111 0.70 -4.27 3.05
C CYS A 111 0.04 -5.33 2.16
N ALA A 112 -1.22 -5.14 1.74
CA ALA A 112 -1.92 -6.07 0.87
C ALA A 112 -1.21 -6.24 -0.48
N ALA A 113 -0.74 -5.14 -1.09
CA ALA A 113 -0.02 -5.16 -2.35
C ALA A 113 1.29 -5.96 -2.27
N PHE A 114 2.08 -5.77 -1.21
CA PHE A 114 3.33 -6.49 -1.02
C PHE A 114 3.12 -7.94 -0.60
N ALA A 115 2.14 -8.24 0.26
CA ALA A 115 1.80 -9.61 0.65
C ALA A 115 1.41 -10.46 -0.58
N ALA A 116 0.52 -9.95 -1.42
CA ALA A 116 0.15 -10.64 -2.65
C ALA A 116 1.29 -10.65 -3.68
N GLY A 117 1.89 -9.49 -3.97
CA GLY A 117 2.91 -9.32 -4.99
C GLY A 117 4.17 -10.14 -4.73
N ALA A 118 4.69 -10.14 -3.49
CA ALA A 118 5.84 -10.93 -3.11
C ALA A 118 5.54 -12.45 -3.20
N THR A 119 4.35 -12.86 -2.76
CA THR A 119 3.92 -14.25 -2.88
C THR A 119 3.83 -14.67 -4.35
N TRP A 120 3.19 -13.89 -5.22
CA TRP A 120 3.13 -14.19 -6.66
C TRP A 120 4.52 -14.25 -7.29
N ALA A 121 5.43 -13.33 -6.91
CA ALA A 121 6.80 -13.29 -7.42
C ALA A 121 7.59 -14.54 -7.04
N ARG A 122 7.37 -15.14 -5.85
CA ARG A 122 8.02 -16.42 -5.44
C ARG A 122 7.64 -17.58 -6.36
N TYR A 123 6.39 -17.63 -6.82
CA TYR A 123 5.88 -18.68 -7.69
C TYR A 123 6.08 -18.40 -9.19
N ALA A 124 6.35 -17.16 -9.56
CA ALA A 124 6.58 -16.79 -10.95
C ALA A 124 7.89 -17.38 -11.48
N LYS A 125 7.84 -18.00 -12.66
CA LYS A 125 9.03 -18.62 -13.29
C LYS A 125 9.89 -17.62 -14.06
N LYS A 126 9.24 -16.61 -14.68
CA LYS A 126 9.92 -15.63 -15.54
C LYS A 126 10.34 -14.41 -14.71
N ARG A 127 11.60 -13.94 -14.91
CA ARG A 127 12.14 -12.78 -14.18
C ARG A 127 11.31 -11.50 -14.35
N TRP A 128 10.88 -11.23 -15.58
CA TRP A 128 10.06 -10.03 -15.83
C TRP A 128 8.73 -10.08 -15.08
N LEU A 129 8.11 -11.27 -14.94
CA LEU A 129 6.86 -11.43 -14.19
C LEU A 129 7.07 -11.19 -12.69
N LYS A 130 8.21 -11.64 -12.13
CA LYS A 130 8.58 -11.30 -10.75
C LYS A 130 8.71 -9.79 -10.57
N GLY A 131 9.37 -9.11 -11.53
CA GLY A 131 9.49 -7.66 -11.54
C GLY A 131 8.13 -6.96 -11.56
N LEU A 132 7.20 -7.40 -12.40
CA LEU A 132 5.84 -6.83 -12.45
C LEU A 132 5.08 -7.02 -11.14
N CYS A 133 5.19 -8.20 -10.49
CA CYS A 133 4.55 -8.46 -9.21
C CYS A 133 5.03 -7.51 -8.11
N ILE A 134 6.30 -7.13 -8.11
CA ILE A 134 6.85 -6.17 -7.14
C ILE A 134 6.56 -4.73 -7.57
N ALA A 135 6.72 -4.42 -8.86
CA ALA A 135 6.51 -3.05 -9.37
C ALA A 135 5.09 -2.53 -9.08
N GLN A 136 4.06 -3.37 -9.24
CA GLN A 136 2.68 -2.98 -8.90
C GLN A 136 2.51 -2.71 -7.40
N ALA A 137 3.21 -3.44 -6.52
CA ALA A 137 3.16 -3.20 -5.08
C ALA A 137 3.88 -1.90 -4.69
N VAL A 138 5.04 -1.61 -5.30
CA VAL A 138 5.75 -0.34 -5.13
C VAL A 138 4.88 0.81 -5.64
N LEU A 139 4.27 0.67 -6.82
CA LEU A 139 3.40 1.70 -7.38
C LEU A 139 2.17 1.95 -6.49
N MET A 140 1.60 0.91 -5.88
CA MET A 140 0.51 1.07 -4.91
C MET A 140 0.99 1.83 -3.67
N GLY A 141 2.13 1.47 -3.09
CA GLY A 141 2.70 2.21 -1.95
C GLY A 141 2.95 3.68 -2.29
N PHE A 142 3.56 3.96 -3.45
CA PHE A 142 3.78 5.32 -3.92
C PHE A 142 2.47 6.09 -4.14
N SER A 143 1.45 5.44 -4.68
CA SER A 143 0.13 6.08 -4.87
C SER A 143 -0.45 6.64 -3.58
N ARG A 144 -0.22 5.98 -2.42
CA ARG A 144 -0.71 6.44 -1.11
C ARG A 144 -0.02 7.71 -0.63
N LEU A 145 1.27 7.87 -0.98
CA LEU A 145 2.01 9.11 -0.75
C LEU A 145 1.52 10.21 -1.68
N TYR A 146 1.40 9.90 -2.96
CA TYR A 146 0.98 10.83 -3.99
C TYR A 146 -0.38 11.46 -3.70
N VAL A 147 -1.36 10.64 -3.32
CA VAL A 147 -2.71 11.14 -2.99
C VAL A 147 -2.80 11.78 -1.59
N GLY A 148 -1.71 11.83 -0.81
CA GLY A 148 -1.60 12.56 0.45
C GLY A 148 -2.31 11.91 1.64
N VAL A 149 -2.44 10.57 1.67
CA VAL A 149 -3.22 9.89 2.71
C VAL A 149 -2.39 9.04 3.69
N HIS A 150 -1.11 8.84 3.42
CA HIS A 150 -0.16 8.14 4.29
C HIS A 150 1.19 8.84 4.30
N PHE A 151 1.90 8.74 5.41
CA PHE A 151 3.28 9.14 5.52
C PHE A 151 4.23 8.10 4.88
N PRO A 152 5.43 8.50 4.42
CA PRO A 152 6.46 7.56 3.94
C PRO A 152 6.74 6.41 4.89
N SER A 153 6.87 6.68 6.19
CA SER A 153 7.08 5.64 7.21
C SER A 153 5.90 4.67 7.34
N ASP A 154 4.64 5.12 7.15
CA ASP A 154 3.46 4.23 7.13
C ASP A 154 3.55 3.23 5.97
N VAL A 155 4.01 3.70 4.81
CA VAL A 155 4.18 2.90 3.59
C VAL A 155 5.33 1.91 3.76
N LEU A 156 6.47 2.35 4.31
CA LEU A 156 7.63 1.48 4.57
C LEU A 156 7.29 0.35 5.54
N VAL A 157 6.58 0.65 6.63
CA VAL A 157 6.14 -0.39 7.58
C VAL A 157 5.08 -1.30 6.96
N GLY A 158 4.13 -0.75 6.20
CA GLY A 158 3.18 -1.56 5.43
C GLY A 158 3.88 -2.53 4.46
N CYS A 159 4.93 -2.06 3.77
CA CYS A 159 5.78 -2.90 2.91
C CYS A 159 6.48 -4.01 3.71
N ALA A 160 7.13 -3.66 4.84
CA ALA A 160 7.84 -4.62 5.68
C ALA A 160 6.91 -5.71 6.21
N VAL A 161 5.72 -5.34 6.71
CA VAL A 161 4.71 -6.31 7.16
C VAL A 161 4.26 -7.19 6.00
N GLY A 162 3.92 -6.62 4.84
CA GLY A 162 3.48 -7.38 3.67
C GLY A 162 4.53 -8.35 3.13
N LEU A 163 5.82 -8.00 3.21
CA LEU A 163 6.93 -8.89 2.83
C LEU A 163 7.18 -10.02 3.84
N SER A 164 6.81 -9.81 5.11
CA SER A 164 7.00 -10.77 6.20
C SER A 164 5.88 -11.81 6.30
N CYS A 165 4.75 -11.56 5.64
CA CYS A 165 3.62 -12.49 5.55
C CYS A 165 3.86 -13.56 4.48
#